data_9234558092cd0fe8756288f81bb1070b
#
_entry.id   9234558092cd0fe8756288f81bb1070b
#
_cell.length_a   1.000
_cell.length_b   1.000
_cell.length_c   1.000
_cell.angle_alpha   90.00
_cell.angle_beta   90.00
_cell.angle_gamma   90.00
#
_symmetry.space_group_name_H-M   'P 1'
#
loop_
_entity.id
_entity.type
_entity.pdbx_description
1 polymer ?
#
loop_
_entity_poly.entity_id
_entity_poly.type
_entity_poly.pdbx_seq_one_letter_code
_entity_poly.pdbx_strand_id
1 'polypeptide(L)'
;MMTEMANIIHRKNNRFLKAEQGTVAILFALAAIPLFLVAGIAVDYSKATRLQSKLQAAVDSAALAVAFDEKMSQADRQELGKQYIKANLGTHAGASVHVPSIQITATHVIVDQTVDVPTSFLRLIGINKLEVAADAEVPRFKKGKAEVVLVLDYSGSMKTNDKYVRMRDAALELIDFLSDDGANSEVSFGLVPFSSMVYT
;
A
#
# COMPACT_ATOMS: atom_id res chain seq x y z
N MET A 1 41.82 -6.17 -70.57
CA MET A 1 41.82 -5.46 -69.26
C MET A 1 40.45 -5.07 -68.78
N MET A 2 39.56 -4.54 -69.64
CA MET A 2 38.15 -4.16 -69.24
C MET A 2 37.26 -5.38 -68.92
N THR A 3 37.41 -6.50 -69.57
CA THR A 3 36.58 -7.69 -69.41
C THR A 3 36.85 -8.45 -68.06
N GLU A 4 38.07 -8.38 -67.54
CA GLU A 4 38.37 -8.98 -66.22
C GLU A 4 37.81 -8.16 -65.03
N MET A 5 37.81 -6.83 -65.14
CA MET A 5 37.22 -6.00 -64.08
C MET A 5 35.70 -6.18 -63.98
N ALA A 6 34.99 -6.35 -65.07
CA ALA A 6 33.55 -6.60 -65.06
C ALA A 6 33.20 -7.94 -64.41
N ASN A 7 34.02 -8.96 -64.59
CA ASN A 7 33.83 -10.28 -63.97
C ASN A 7 34.09 -10.30 -62.45
N ILE A 8 35.01 -9.45 -61.96
CA ILE A 8 35.31 -9.34 -60.52
C ILE A 8 34.17 -8.62 -59.79
N ILE A 9 33.61 -7.61 -60.43
CA ILE A 9 32.47 -6.85 -59.87
C ILE A 9 31.20 -7.72 -59.82
N HIS A 10 30.90 -8.49 -60.83
CA HIS A 10 29.76 -9.41 -60.88
C HIS A 10 29.89 -10.58 -59.86
N ARG A 11 31.09 -11.10 -59.65
CA ARG A 11 31.37 -12.18 -58.68
C ARG A 11 31.24 -11.71 -57.23
N LYS A 12 31.55 -10.44 -56.95
CA LYS A 12 31.43 -9.85 -55.62
C LYS A 12 29.99 -9.60 -55.24
N ASN A 13 29.16 -9.15 -56.18
CA ASN A 13 27.74 -8.88 -55.98
C ASN A 13 26.94 -10.16 -55.72
N ASN A 14 27.24 -11.26 -56.35
CA ASN A 14 26.55 -12.53 -56.14
C ASN A 14 26.89 -13.21 -54.81
N ARG A 15 28.01 -12.85 -54.17
CA ARG A 15 28.34 -13.33 -52.83
C ARG A 15 27.52 -12.69 -51.73
N PHE A 16 27.15 -11.43 -51.90
CA PHE A 16 26.24 -10.74 -50.97
C PHE A 16 24.81 -11.28 -51.02
N LEU A 17 24.34 -11.67 -52.23
CA LEU A 17 22.99 -12.23 -52.41
C LEU A 17 22.85 -13.67 -51.95
N LYS A 18 24.00 -14.42 -51.74
CA LYS A 18 24.04 -15.79 -51.24
C LYS A 18 24.50 -15.89 -49.77
N ALA A 19 24.66 -14.77 -49.07
CA ALA A 19 25.08 -14.79 -47.70
C ALA A 19 23.86 -15.05 -46.77
N GLU A 20 23.59 -16.33 -46.49
CA GLU A 20 22.55 -16.77 -45.53
C GLU A 20 22.71 -16.13 -44.13
N GLN A 21 23.94 -15.73 -43.79
CA GLN A 21 24.25 -15.01 -42.55
C GLN A 21 23.52 -13.67 -42.43
N GLY A 22 23.21 -12.94 -43.53
CA GLY A 22 22.45 -11.72 -43.55
C GLY A 22 20.95 -11.93 -43.21
N THR A 23 20.39 -13.05 -43.66
CA THR A 23 18.99 -13.41 -43.45
C THR A 23 18.71 -13.71 -41.96
N VAL A 24 19.63 -14.41 -41.29
CA VAL A 24 19.50 -14.69 -39.83
C VAL A 24 19.54 -13.39 -39.03
N ALA A 25 20.42 -12.46 -39.38
CA ALA A 25 20.51 -11.17 -38.69
C ALA A 25 19.21 -10.33 -38.83
N ILE A 26 18.61 -10.35 -40.03
CA ILE A 26 17.34 -9.65 -40.27
C ILE A 26 16.19 -10.31 -39.49
N LEU A 27 16.09 -11.63 -39.51
CA LEU A 27 15.09 -12.38 -38.77
C LEU A 27 15.23 -12.16 -37.25
N PHE A 28 16.48 -12.18 -36.77
CA PHE A 28 16.76 -11.87 -35.36
C PHE A 28 16.36 -10.45 -34.99
N ALA A 29 16.73 -9.47 -35.80
CA ALA A 29 16.33 -8.06 -35.55
C ALA A 29 14.80 -7.89 -35.53
N LEU A 30 14.09 -8.56 -36.46
CA LEU A 30 12.63 -8.52 -36.52
C LEU A 30 11.99 -9.19 -35.31
N ALA A 31 12.54 -10.31 -34.83
CA ALA A 31 12.08 -11.03 -33.63
C ALA A 31 12.45 -10.29 -32.32
N ALA A 32 13.54 -9.55 -32.30
CA ALA A 32 13.97 -8.79 -31.14
C ALA A 32 12.99 -7.66 -30.76
N ILE A 33 12.37 -7.00 -31.75
CA ILE A 33 11.43 -5.90 -31.51
C ILE A 33 10.26 -6.31 -30.61
N PRO A 34 9.47 -7.35 -30.92
CA PRO A 34 8.37 -7.77 -30.05
C PRO A 34 8.89 -8.30 -28.69
N LEU A 35 10.06 -8.92 -28.66
CA LEU A 35 10.63 -9.40 -27.41
C LEU A 35 10.96 -8.23 -26.44
N PHE A 36 11.62 -7.19 -26.94
CA PHE A 36 11.90 -5.98 -26.16
C PHE A 36 10.62 -5.23 -25.76
N LEU A 37 9.61 -5.23 -26.61
CA LEU A 37 8.32 -4.64 -26.32
C LEU A 37 7.65 -5.34 -25.13
N VAL A 38 7.59 -6.68 -25.15
CA VAL A 38 7.03 -7.49 -24.06
C VAL A 38 7.80 -7.26 -22.74
N ALA A 39 9.13 -7.27 -22.79
CA ALA A 39 9.97 -6.98 -21.63
C ALA A 39 9.71 -5.56 -21.09
N GLY A 40 9.55 -4.58 -21.99
CA GLY A 40 9.24 -3.20 -21.63
C GLY A 40 7.86 -3.03 -21.00
N ILE A 41 6.84 -3.71 -21.51
CA ILE A 41 5.49 -3.75 -20.92
C ILE A 41 5.55 -4.29 -19.48
N ALA A 42 6.33 -5.34 -19.24
CA ALA A 42 6.51 -5.90 -17.89
C ALA A 42 7.13 -4.89 -16.91
N VAL A 43 8.04 -4.04 -17.39
CA VAL A 43 8.64 -2.96 -16.58
C VAL A 43 7.59 -1.89 -16.23
N ASP A 44 6.79 -1.42 -17.19
CA ASP A 44 5.75 -0.43 -16.93
C ASP A 44 4.68 -0.98 -15.98
N TYR A 45 4.26 -2.23 -16.17
CA TYR A 45 3.33 -2.91 -15.28
C TYR A 45 3.88 -3.06 -13.85
N SER A 46 5.16 -3.44 -13.72
CA SER A 46 5.81 -3.53 -12.41
C SER A 46 5.84 -2.20 -11.65
N LYS A 47 6.06 -1.08 -12.37
CA LYS A 47 5.99 0.26 -11.78
C LYS A 47 4.59 0.58 -11.28
N ALA A 48 3.56 0.30 -12.09
CA ALA A 48 2.17 0.53 -11.74
C ALA A 48 1.76 -0.30 -10.50
N THR A 49 2.10 -1.59 -10.45
CA THR A 49 1.78 -2.47 -9.32
C THR A 49 2.45 -2.02 -8.02
N ARG A 50 3.71 -1.58 -8.08
CA ARG A 50 4.41 -1.03 -6.90
C ARG A 50 3.75 0.23 -6.38
N LEU A 51 3.32 1.12 -7.30
CA LEU A 51 2.62 2.33 -6.90
C LEU A 51 1.24 2.01 -6.33
N GLN A 52 0.53 1.02 -6.89
CA GLN A 52 -0.76 0.55 -6.37
C GLN A 52 -0.64 0.07 -4.92
N SER A 53 0.38 -0.73 -4.60
CA SER A 53 0.60 -1.19 -3.22
C SER A 53 0.86 -0.03 -2.25
N LYS A 54 1.61 0.97 -2.67
CA LYS A 54 1.85 2.18 -1.87
C LYS A 54 0.60 3.03 -1.73
N LEU A 55 -0.16 3.17 -2.81
CA LEU A 55 -1.40 3.91 -2.82
C LEU A 55 -2.42 3.29 -1.87
N GLN A 56 -2.55 1.95 -1.90
CA GLN A 56 -3.42 1.21 -0.97
C GLN A 56 -3.03 1.50 0.49
N ALA A 57 -1.75 1.36 0.83
CA ALA A 57 -1.28 1.65 2.19
C ALA A 57 -1.53 3.11 2.61
N ALA A 58 -1.41 4.07 1.68
CA ALA A 58 -1.68 5.47 1.95
C ALA A 58 -3.18 5.73 2.19
N VAL A 59 -4.05 5.12 1.39
CA VAL A 59 -5.51 5.22 1.50
C VAL A 59 -6.00 4.54 2.78
N ASP A 60 -5.50 3.35 3.12
CA ASP A 60 -5.82 2.65 4.37
C ASP A 60 -5.44 3.49 5.59
N SER A 61 -4.23 4.06 5.57
CA SER A 61 -3.75 4.93 6.65
C SER A 61 -4.60 6.19 6.82
N ALA A 62 -5.01 6.80 5.70
CA ALA A 62 -5.87 7.98 5.71
C ALA A 62 -7.27 7.66 6.25
N ALA A 63 -7.87 6.55 5.79
CA ALA A 63 -9.19 6.11 6.24
C ALA A 63 -9.21 5.83 7.74
N LEU A 64 -8.18 5.15 8.26
CA LEU A 64 -8.02 4.91 9.68
C LEU A 64 -7.87 6.21 10.46
N ALA A 65 -6.97 7.11 10.04
CA ALA A 65 -6.74 8.39 10.72
C ALA A 65 -8.02 9.24 10.81
N VAL A 66 -8.79 9.29 9.72
CA VAL A 66 -10.08 10.01 9.66
C VAL A 66 -11.15 9.34 10.53
N ALA A 67 -11.14 8.02 10.64
CA ALA A 67 -12.13 7.26 11.41
C ALA A 67 -11.94 7.41 12.93
N PHE A 68 -10.70 7.56 13.40
CA PHE A 68 -10.38 7.64 14.84
C PHE A 68 -10.74 8.94 15.51
N ASP A 69 -10.70 10.08 14.80
CA ASP A 69 -10.89 11.38 15.45
C ASP A 69 -12.36 11.82 15.42
N GLU A 70 -13.05 11.64 16.55
CA GLU A 70 -14.45 12.05 16.71
C GLU A 70 -14.62 13.54 16.99
N LYS A 71 -13.59 14.24 17.50
CA LYS A 71 -13.68 15.64 17.94
C LYS A 71 -13.47 16.64 16.81
N MET A 72 -12.86 16.24 15.70
CA MET A 72 -12.62 17.10 14.56
C MET A 72 -13.88 17.38 13.74
N SER A 73 -13.94 18.57 13.14
CA SER A 73 -14.98 18.89 12.17
C SER A 73 -14.85 17.99 10.90
N GLN A 74 -15.91 17.86 10.12
CA GLN A 74 -15.88 17.07 8.89
C GLN A 74 -14.84 17.63 7.88
N ALA A 75 -14.70 18.94 7.81
CA ALA A 75 -13.72 19.59 6.93
C ALA A 75 -12.28 19.29 7.35
N ASP A 76 -12.00 19.38 8.67
CA ASP A 76 -10.65 19.09 9.18
C ASP A 76 -10.27 17.63 9.01
N ARG A 77 -11.21 16.69 9.15
CA ARG A 77 -11.00 15.26 8.88
C ARG A 77 -10.67 15.00 7.42
N GLN A 78 -11.39 15.66 6.49
CA GLN A 78 -11.07 15.52 5.06
C GLN A 78 -9.67 16.04 4.75
N GLU A 79 -9.27 17.16 5.35
CA GLU A 79 -7.94 17.70 5.18
C GLU A 79 -6.87 16.80 5.79
N LEU A 80 -7.12 16.24 6.98
CA LEU A 80 -6.26 15.24 7.60
C LEU A 80 -6.04 14.03 6.67
N GLY A 81 -7.11 13.48 6.10
CA GLY A 81 -7.03 12.36 5.17
C GLY A 81 -6.17 12.68 3.95
N LYS A 82 -6.33 13.87 3.35
CA LYS A 82 -5.49 14.32 2.23
C LYS A 82 -4.01 14.42 2.62
N GLN A 83 -3.72 14.91 3.83
CA GLN A 83 -2.36 15.02 4.34
C GLN A 83 -1.73 13.64 4.53
N TYR A 84 -2.47 12.66 5.06
CA TYR A 84 -2.00 11.28 5.20
C TYR A 84 -1.69 10.63 3.86
N ILE A 85 -2.58 10.79 2.86
CA ILE A 85 -2.34 10.28 1.51
C ILE A 85 -1.07 10.92 0.94
N LYS A 86 -0.94 12.24 0.99
CA LYS A 86 0.22 12.97 0.48
C LYS A 86 1.52 12.56 1.18
N ALA A 87 1.50 12.40 2.50
CA ALA A 87 2.66 12.02 3.28
C ALA A 87 3.14 10.59 2.96
N ASN A 88 2.21 9.64 2.85
CA ASN A 88 2.52 8.23 2.61
C ASN A 88 2.81 7.91 1.14
N LEU A 89 2.13 8.58 0.21
CA LEU A 89 2.37 8.39 -1.21
C LEU A 89 3.71 8.98 -1.64
N GLY A 90 4.12 10.12 -1.03
CA GLY A 90 5.35 10.83 -1.39
C GLY A 90 5.29 11.42 -2.80
N THR A 91 6.48 11.82 -3.31
CA THR A 91 6.63 12.31 -4.68
C THR A 91 7.06 11.16 -5.59
N HIS A 92 6.22 10.86 -6.60
CA HIS A 92 6.57 9.90 -7.65
C HIS A 92 6.78 10.66 -8.95
N ALA A 93 7.97 10.55 -9.54
CA ALA A 93 8.37 11.28 -10.73
C ALA A 93 7.39 11.03 -11.90
N GLY A 94 6.72 12.09 -12.33
CA GLY A 94 5.83 12.08 -13.48
C GLY A 94 4.41 11.53 -13.23
N ALA A 95 4.10 11.01 -12.04
CA ALA A 95 2.74 10.57 -11.72
C ALA A 95 1.83 11.76 -11.41
N SER A 96 0.61 11.73 -11.93
CA SER A 96 -0.43 12.73 -11.64
C SER A 96 -1.38 12.17 -10.58
N VAL A 97 -1.35 12.77 -9.40
CA VAL A 97 -2.21 12.40 -8.28
C VAL A 97 -3.51 13.19 -8.38
N HIS A 98 -4.64 12.50 -8.50
CA HIS A 98 -5.95 13.13 -8.51
C HIS A 98 -6.36 13.60 -7.11
N VAL A 99 -7.39 14.42 -7.01
CA VAL A 99 -7.94 14.82 -5.71
C VAL A 99 -8.64 13.61 -5.08
N PRO A 100 -8.29 13.23 -3.83
CA PRO A 100 -8.95 12.11 -3.17
C PRO A 100 -10.42 12.41 -2.87
N SER A 101 -11.27 11.41 -3.03
CA SER A 101 -12.63 11.41 -2.54
C SER A 101 -12.65 10.87 -1.11
N ILE A 102 -13.08 11.66 -0.14
CA ILE A 102 -13.19 11.26 1.26
C ILE A 102 -14.62 11.48 1.71
N GLN A 103 -15.37 10.40 1.87
CA GLN A 103 -16.74 10.39 2.28
C GLN A 103 -16.83 9.92 3.74
N ILE A 104 -17.44 10.76 4.60
CA ILE A 104 -17.61 10.48 6.01
C ILE A 104 -19.09 10.34 6.28
N THR A 105 -19.54 9.11 6.44
CA THR A 105 -20.92 8.77 6.78
C THR A 105 -21.11 8.67 8.30
N ALA A 106 -22.32 8.35 8.74
CA ALA A 106 -22.61 8.15 10.17
C ALA A 106 -21.88 6.92 10.75
N THR A 107 -21.58 5.93 9.91
CA THR A 107 -21.06 4.61 10.31
C THR A 107 -19.71 4.25 9.73
N HIS A 108 -19.32 4.83 8.58
CA HIS A 108 -18.10 4.47 7.86
C HIS A 108 -17.38 5.71 7.33
N VAL A 109 -16.11 5.57 7.13
CA VAL A 109 -15.26 6.46 6.32
C VAL A 109 -14.87 5.70 5.06
N ILE A 110 -15.12 6.30 3.90
CA ILE A 110 -14.76 5.74 2.60
C ILE A 110 -13.77 6.70 1.96
N VAL A 111 -12.64 6.19 1.52
CA VAL A 111 -11.59 6.96 0.87
C VAL A 111 -11.25 6.32 -0.45
N ASP A 112 -11.38 7.09 -1.54
CA ASP A 112 -11.02 6.66 -2.89
C ASP A 112 -9.91 7.58 -3.42
N GLN A 113 -8.89 6.98 -4.03
CA GLN A 113 -7.79 7.72 -4.64
C GLN A 113 -7.38 7.08 -5.96
N THR A 114 -7.15 7.93 -6.95
CA THR A 114 -6.65 7.53 -8.27
C THR A 114 -5.36 8.29 -8.61
N VAL A 115 -4.44 7.60 -9.27
CA VAL A 115 -3.15 8.14 -9.71
C VAL A 115 -2.86 7.67 -11.13
N ASP A 116 -2.50 8.60 -12.01
CA ASP A 116 -2.03 8.29 -13.37
C ASP A 116 -0.51 8.06 -13.35
N VAL A 117 -0.07 6.89 -13.78
CA VAL A 117 1.34 6.50 -13.89
C VAL A 117 1.79 6.60 -15.34
N PRO A 118 2.75 7.47 -15.67
CA PRO A 118 3.24 7.58 -17.05
C PRO A 118 3.98 6.29 -17.44
N THR A 119 3.73 5.83 -18.65
CA THR A 119 4.37 4.66 -19.24
C THR A 119 5.61 5.04 -20.00
N SER A 120 6.57 4.14 -20.08
CA SER A 120 7.80 4.29 -20.87
C SER A 120 7.75 3.50 -22.17
N PHE A 121 7.38 2.26 -22.09
CA PHE A 121 7.35 1.33 -23.23
C PHE A 121 5.96 1.18 -23.82
N LEU A 122 4.91 1.15 -23.02
CA LEU A 122 3.52 1.10 -23.48
C LEU A 122 3.15 2.31 -24.34
N ARG A 123 3.80 3.45 -24.12
CA ARG A 123 3.61 4.64 -24.96
C ARG A 123 4.00 4.43 -26.44
N LEU A 124 4.88 3.47 -26.72
CA LEU A 124 5.27 3.13 -28.10
C LEU A 124 4.11 2.52 -28.90
N ILE A 125 3.15 1.94 -28.21
CA ILE A 125 1.92 1.39 -28.77
C ILE A 125 0.69 2.27 -28.49
N GLY A 126 0.91 3.53 -28.08
CA GLY A 126 -0.15 4.53 -27.87
C GLY A 126 -0.76 4.58 -26.47
N ILE A 127 -0.31 3.78 -25.52
CA ILE A 127 -0.78 3.82 -24.13
C ILE A 127 0.17 4.69 -23.31
N ASN A 128 -0.21 5.95 -23.08
CA ASN A 128 0.68 6.95 -22.48
C ASN A 128 0.69 6.91 -20.94
N LYS A 129 -0.36 6.38 -20.31
CA LYS A 129 -0.51 6.29 -18.86
C LYS A 129 -1.28 5.03 -18.46
N LEU A 130 -1.01 4.54 -17.26
CA LEU A 130 -1.81 3.54 -16.58
C LEU A 130 -2.48 4.20 -15.39
N GLU A 131 -3.79 4.03 -15.27
CA GLU A 131 -4.54 4.49 -14.11
C GLU A 131 -4.47 3.43 -13.01
N VAL A 132 -4.11 3.88 -11.81
CA VAL A 132 -4.01 3.06 -10.60
C VAL A 132 -4.98 3.63 -9.59
N ALA A 133 -5.89 2.82 -9.09
CA ALA A 133 -6.87 3.19 -8.08
C ALA A 133 -6.69 2.36 -6.82
N ALA A 134 -7.03 2.95 -5.68
CA ALA A 134 -7.13 2.28 -4.39
C ALA A 134 -8.30 2.88 -3.62
N ASP A 135 -8.97 2.04 -2.85
CA ASP A 135 -10.08 2.40 -1.99
C ASP A 135 -9.93 1.76 -0.61
N ALA A 136 -10.49 2.41 0.40
CA ALA A 136 -10.60 1.86 1.74
C ALA A 136 -11.93 2.26 2.36
N GLU A 137 -12.57 1.31 3.01
CA GLU A 137 -13.75 1.52 3.83
C GLU A 137 -13.46 1.08 5.27
N VAL A 138 -13.60 2.01 6.22
CA VAL A 138 -13.32 1.77 7.64
C VAL A 138 -14.55 2.16 8.45
N PRO A 139 -15.02 1.30 9.36
CA PRO A 139 -16.09 1.68 10.28
C PRO A 139 -15.62 2.80 11.19
N ARG A 140 -16.48 3.78 11.43
CA ARG A 140 -16.21 4.81 12.42
C ARG A 140 -16.29 4.20 13.82
N PHE A 141 -15.23 4.38 14.56
CA PHE A 141 -15.22 3.99 15.95
C PHE A 141 -16.16 4.91 16.73
N LYS A 142 -17.36 4.44 16.99
CA LYS A 142 -18.16 5.03 18.07
C LYS A 142 -17.60 4.48 19.36
N LYS A 143 -17.37 5.34 20.36
CA LYS A 143 -17.13 4.88 21.71
C LYS A 143 -18.25 3.93 22.10
N GLY A 144 -17.94 2.65 22.08
CA GLY A 144 -18.88 1.59 22.40
C GLY A 144 -18.69 1.15 23.84
N LYS A 145 -19.69 0.42 24.35
CA LYS A 145 -19.54 -0.30 25.62
C LYS A 145 -18.39 -1.28 25.44
N ALA A 146 -17.38 -1.19 26.29
CA ALA A 146 -16.28 -2.15 26.35
C ALA A 146 -16.38 -2.93 27.67
N GLU A 147 -16.23 -4.24 27.58
CA GLU A 147 -16.07 -5.11 28.75
C GLU A 147 -14.64 -5.58 28.82
N VAL A 148 -13.93 -5.19 29.87
CA VAL A 148 -12.53 -5.53 30.09
C VAL A 148 -12.47 -6.46 31.29
N VAL A 149 -11.97 -7.69 31.09
CA VAL A 149 -11.76 -8.66 32.14
C VAL A 149 -10.28 -8.75 32.48
N LEU A 150 -9.93 -8.38 33.72
CA LEU A 150 -8.59 -8.48 34.24
C LEU A 150 -8.43 -9.82 34.95
N VAL A 151 -7.60 -10.68 34.41
CA VAL A 151 -7.25 -11.98 35.01
C VAL A 151 -5.96 -11.81 35.80
N LEU A 152 -6.05 -11.85 37.16
CA LEU A 152 -4.97 -11.46 38.05
C LEU A 152 -4.37 -12.70 38.74
N ASP A 153 -3.06 -12.86 38.63
CA ASP A 153 -2.33 -13.97 39.30
C ASP A 153 -2.16 -13.68 40.80
N TYR A 154 -2.80 -14.50 41.60
CA TYR A 154 -2.73 -14.50 43.06
C TYR A 154 -1.90 -15.66 43.62
N SER A 155 -1.08 -16.29 42.79
CA SER A 155 -0.26 -17.43 43.21
C SER A 155 0.80 -17.04 44.24
N GLY A 156 1.30 -18.03 44.99
CA GLY A 156 2.29 -17.81 46.06
C GLY A 156 3.58 -17.13 45.56
N SER A 157 3.94 -17.28 44.29
CA SER A 157 5.11 -16.64 43.69
C SER A 157 4.97 -15.11 43.54
N MET A 158 3.74 -14.57 43.60
CA MET A 158 3.48 -13.12 43.55
C MET A 158 3.82 -12.39 44.87
N LYS A 159 4.06 -13.13 45.97
CA LYS A 159 4.45 -12.57 47.28
C LYS A 159 5.90 -12.05 47.32
N THR A 160 6.74 -12.47 46.39
CA THR A 160 8.16 -12.09 46.35
C THR A 160 8.42 -10.91 45.40
N ASN A 161 9.38 -10.05 45.79
CA ASN A 161 9.84 -8.91 44.96
C ASN A 161 8.72 -7.91 44.57
N ASP A 162 7.75 -7.68 45.46
CA ASP A 162 6.63 -6.74 45.28
C ASP A 162 5.82 -6.96 44.00
N LYS A 163 5.82 -8.19 43.45
CA LYS A 163 5.12 -8.50 42.20
C LYS A 163 3.62 -8.21 42.29
N TYR A 164 3.00 -8.58 43.41
CA TYR A 164 1.58 -8.30 43.65
C TYR A 164 1.27 -6.79 43.65
N VAL A 165 2.12 -6.00 44.34
CA VAL A 165 1.95 -4.56 44.42
C VAL A 165 2.04 -3.95 43.03
N ARG A 166 3.04 -4.34 42.26
CA ARG A 166 3.22 -3.86 40.84
C ARG A 166 2.07 -4.26 39.92
N MET A 167 1.59 -5.49 40.04
CA MET A 167 0.42 -5.96 39.27
C MET A 167 -0.83 -5.15 39.64
N ARG A 168 -1.09 -4.92 40.93
CA ARG A 168 -2.21 -4.10 41.40
C ARG A 168 -2.12 -2.66 40.86
N ASP A 169 -0.95 -2.08 40.99
CA ASP A 169 -0.75 -0.67 40.57
C ASP A 169 -0.91 -0.53 39.07
N ALA A 170 -0.38 -1.46 38.26
CA ALA A 170 -0.58 -1.52 36.81
C ALA A 170 -2.06 -1.72 36.42
N ALA A 171 -2.78 -2.56 37.17
CA ALA A 171 -4.21 -2.77 36.94
C ALA A 171 -5.04 -1.50 37.24
N LEU A 172 -4.71 -0.79 38.34
CA LEU A 172 -5.36 0.47 38.67
C LEU A 172 -5.07 1.54 37.59
N GLU A 173 -3.82 1.68 37.18
CA GLU A 173 -3.42 2.63 36.12
C GLU A 173 -4.16 2.34 34.80
N LEU A 174 -4.32 1.05 34.43
CA LEU A 174 -5.07 0.66 33.25
C LEU A 174 -6.57 1.01 33.38
N ILE A 175 -7.17 0.78 34.57
CA ILE A 175 -8.57 1.14 34.83
C ILE A 175 -8.74 2.64 34.73
N ASP A 176 -7.88 3.42 35.36
CA ASP A 176 -7.92 4.88 35.31
C ASP A 176 -7.76 5.38 33.88
N PHE A 177 -6.80 4.87 33.11
CA PHE A 177 -6.58 5.23 31.72
C PHE A 177 -7.80 4.95 30.84
N LEU A 178 -8.44 3.79 31.01
CA LEU A 178 -9.64 3.44 30.21
C LEU A 178 -10.90 4.15 30.70
N SER A 179 -10.93 4.61 31.95
CA SER A 179 -12.07 5.33 32.56
C SER A 179 -12.00 6.84 32.37
N ASP A 180 -10.82 7.42 32.11
CA ASP A 180 -10.55 8.88 32.10
C ASP A 180 -11.13 9.61 30.87
N ASP A 181 -11.89 8.93 30.04
CA ASP A 181 -12.46 9.52 28.82
C ASP A 181 -13.79 10.27 29.04
N GLY A 182 -14.03 10.73 30.29
CA GLY A 182 -15.16 11.57 30.67
C GLY A 182 -16.47 10.80 30.83
N ALA A 183 -17.55 11.50 31.15
CA ALA A 183 -18.87 10.97 31.53
C ALA A 183 -19.59 10.04 30.51
N ASN A 184 -18.92 9.64 29.44
CA ASN A 184 -19.47 8.81 28.37
C ASN A 184 -18.66 7.50 28.09
N SER A 185 -17.67 7.15 28.90
CA SER A 185 -17.02 5.85 28.75
C SER A 185 -17.88 4.77 29.41
N GLU A 186 -18.61 4.00 28.59
CA GLU A 186 -19.35 2.83 29.07
C GLU A 186 -18.40 1.59 29.11
N VAL A 187 -17.30 1.70 29.90
CA VAL A 187 -16.38 0.58 30.10
C VAL A 187 -16.76 -0.13 31.40
N SER A 188 -17.05 -1.42 31.29
CA SER A 188 -17.30 -2.30 32.43
C SER A 188 -16.05 -3.14 32.70
N PHE A 189 -15.67 -3.27 33.97
CA PHE A 189 -14.51 -4.06 34.36
C PHE A 189 -14.94 -5.29 35.16
N GLY A 190 -14.41 -6.45 34.74
CA GLY A 190 -14.48 -7.69 35.50
C GLY A 190 -13.11 -8.03 36.08
N LEU A 191 -13.06 -8.55 37.33
CA LEU A 191 -11.84 -8.99 37.96
C LEU A 191 -11.94 -10.48 38.24
N VAL A 192 -10.99 -11.26 37.73
CA VAL A 192 -10.91 -12.72 37.96
C VAL A 192 -9.55 -13.05 38.59
N PRO A 193 -9.47 -13.11 39.89
CA PRO A 193 -8.25 -13.57 40.55
C PRO A 193 -8.12 -15.10 40.40
N PHE A 194 -6.92 -15.57 40.13
CA PHE A 194 -6.62 -17.00 40.08
C PHE A 194 -5.34 -17.34 40.86
N SER A 195 -5.25 -18.56 41.33
CA SER A 195 -4.05 -19.15 41.91
C SER A 195 -3.87 -20.56 41.34
N SER A 196 -3.97 -21.60 42.15
CA SER A 196 -4.09 -22.99 41.69
C SER A 196 -5.49 -23.30 41.14
N MET A 197 -6.48 -22.45 41.48
CA MET A 197 -7.87 -22.49 41.01
C MET A 197 -8.35 -21.06 40.70
N VAL A 198 -9.35 -20.95 39.80
CA VAL A 198 -10.04 -19.70 39.53
C VAL A 198 -11.10 -19.49 40.61
N TYR A 199 -11.09 -18.35 41.24
CA TYR A 199 -12.13 -17.93 42.19
C TYR A 199 -13.17 -17.08 41.43
N THR A 200 -14.38 -17.57 41.36
CA THR A 200 -15.53 -16.89 40.76
C THR A 200 -16.45 -16.29 41.80
#